data_f6c140854904306751cea093ac307a40
#
_entry.id   f6c140854904306751cea093ac307a40
#
_cell.length_a   1.000
_cell.length_b   1.000
_cell.length_c   1.000
_cell.angle_alpha   90.00
_cell.angle_beta   90.00
_cell.angle_gamma   90.00
#
_symmetry.space_group_name_H-M   'P 1'
#
loop_
_entity.id
_entity.type
_entity.pdbx_description
1 polymer ?
#
loop_
_entity_poly.entity_id
_entity_poly.type
_entity_poly.pdbx_seq_one_letter_code
_entity_poly.pdbx_strand_id
1 'polypeptide(L)'
;MDRWIDGKNYRSIDLATIDLKGGEFVLNFDFNPMNDVLFKFIFGSEERKHITIDFLNAVLEREGNSAIKEIEFRNVEFMSQRYEEKSARLDIFAIIDDKERLDIEVQCINHHDMEKRSLFYWAQMFLHSVSLMKAECYKDLMPAIAINILDFNFLPFEKPHSMYSLYDQENMHRLTNVLEIHFLEVPKFGKKPIEEMSRMEKWMTFFSRKLNLNQKQEIALKESAIKDALSAADVFFMDDKAFREYFARQSAVMDYTADMASARNEGREQGEEKILRLIDALYKTGRQDDITKLYSDKTFRENLYKEFNII
;
A
#
# COMPACT_ATOMS: atom_id res chain seq x y z
N MET A 1 -8.78 -19.17 -25.87
CA MET A 1 -8.65 -17.70 -26.05
C MET A 1 -7.31 -17.30 -25.44
N ASP A 2 -6.34 -17.03 -26.29
CA ASP A 2 -5.00 -16.65 -25.83
C ASP A 2 -5.05 -15.24 -25.23
N ARG A 3 -4.60 -15.09 -23.99
CA ARG A 3 -4.50 -13.79 -23.30
C ARG A 3 -3.05 -13.42 -23.14
N TRP A 4 -2.69 -12.25 -23.63
CA TRP A 4 -1.38 -11.65 -23.44
C TRP A 4 -1.41 -10.78 -22.18
N ILE A 5 -0.57 -11.07 -21.19
CA ILE A 5 -0.33 -10.26 -19.99
C ILE A 5 1.18 -10.14 -19.85
N ASP A 6 1.69 -8.92 -19.68
CA ASP A 6 3.13 -8.61 -19.56
C ASP A 6 4.04 -9.19 -20.67
N GLY A 7 3.55 -9.19 -21.92
CA GLY A 7 4.31 -9.74 -23.04
C GLY A 7 4.46 -11.27 -23.02
N LYS A 8 3.82 -11.96 -22.10
CA LYS A 8 3.77 -13.42 -22.03
C LYS A 8 2.39 -13.93 -22.44
N ASN A 9 2.38 -14.94 -23.29
CA ASN A 9 1.16 -15.63 -23.70
C ASN A 9 0.75 -16.60 -22.59
N TYR A 10 -0.22 -16.21 -21.76
CA TYR A 10 -0.88 -17.15 -20.86
C TYR A 10 -1.99 -17.85 -21.64
N ARG A 11 -1.62 -18.90 -22.36
CA ARG A 11 -2.60 -19.91 -22.76
C ARG A 11 -3.32 -20.33 -21.50
N SER A 12 -4.64 -20.59 -21.60
CA SER A 12 -5.45 -21.20 -20.54
C SER A 12 -4.54 -21.99 -19.62
N ILE A 13 -4.45 -21.58 -18.34
CA ILE A 13 -3.54 -22.26 -17.39
C ILE A 13 -3.89 -23.73 -17.53
N ASP A 14 -3.07 -24.46 -18.29
CA ASP A 14 -3.14 -25.90 -18.32
C ASP A 14 -2.92 -26.31 -16.86
N LEU A 15 -3.85 -27.05 -16.31
CA LEU A 15 -3.71 -27.74 -15.02
C LEU A 15 -2.40 -28.56 -14.95
N ALA A 16 -1.67 -28.69 -16.06
CA ALA A 16 -0.34 -29.25 -16.21
C ALA A 16 0.83 -28.40 -15.67
N THR A 17 0.61 -27.13 -15.30
CA THR A 17 1.62 -26.31 -14.58
C THR A 17 1.56 -26.52 -13.06
N ILE A 18 0.73 -27.41 -12.57
CA ILE A 18 0.66 -27.83 -11.18
C ILE A 18 1.69 -28.95 -11.00
N ASP A 19 2.86 -28.60 -10.52
CA ASP A 19 3.91 -29.59 -10.23
C ASP A 19 3.65 -30.22 -8.86
N LEU A 20 3.43 -31.55 -8.85
CA LEU A 20 3.27 -32.34 -7.62
C LEU A 20 4.64 -32.64 -7.03
N LYS A 21 5.24 -31.73 -6.28
CA LYS A 21 6.41 -32.04 -5.44
C LYS A 21 5.93 -32.48 -4.05
N GLY A 22 6.05 -33.79 -3.79
CA GLY A 22 5.77 -34.36 -2.46
C GLY A 22 4.28 -34.40 -2.06
N GLY A 23 3.34 -34.30 -3.01
CA GLY A 23 1.90 -34.33 -2.74
C GLY A 23 1.28 -32.98 -2.38
N GLU A 24 2.03 -31.90 -2.39
CA GLU A 24 1.56 -30.53 -2.24
C GLU A 24 1.48 -29.84 -3.62
N PHE A 25 0.40 -29.10 -3.85
CA PHE A 25 0.24 -28.25 -5.03
C PHE A 25 1.12 -27.02 -4.84
N VAL A 26 1.94 -26.67 -5.84
CA VAL A 26 2.78 -25.48 -5.84
C VAL A 26 2.43 -24.64 -7.06
N LEU A 27 1.98 -23.40 -6.85
CA LEU A 27 1.82 -22.45 -7.94
C LEU A 27 3.14 -22.14 -8.60
N ASN A 28 3.17 -22.22 -9.93
CA ASN A 28 4.36 -21.99 -10.73
C ASN A 28 4.37 -20.62 -11.43
N PHE A 29 3.66 -19.62 -10.83
CA PHE A 29 3.67 -18.25 -11.35
C PHE A 29 3.84 -17.22 -10.22
N ASP A 30 4.46 -16.09 -10.58
CA ASP A 30 4.63 -14.97 -9.66
C ASP A 30 3.31 -14.20 -9.53
N PHE A 31 2.83 -14.07 -8.31
CA PHE A 31 1.65 -13.30 -7.97
C PHE A 31 2.00 -12.05 -7.15
N ASN A 32 1.09 -11.08 -7.15
CA ASN A 32 1.21 -9.88 -6.33
C ASN A 32 0.49 -10.06 -4.99
N PRO A 33 1.18 -10.26 -3.85
CA PRO A 33 0.54 -10.41 -2.54
C PRO A 33 -0.19 -9.13 -2.08
N MET A 34 0.11 -7.98 -2.68
CA MET A 34 -0.54 -6.69 -2.40
C MET A 34 -1.76 -6.43 -3.27
N ASN A 35 -2.23 -7.41 -4.07
CA ASN A 35 -3.54 -7.34 -4.69
C ASN A 35 -4.61 -7.42 -3.59
N ASP A 36 -5.50 -6.45 -3.51
CA ASP A 36 -6.45 -6.26 -2.41
C ASP A 36 -7.35 -7.49 -2.17
N VAL A 37 -7.74 -8.20 -3.24
CA VAL A 37 -8.58 -9.42 -3.13
C VAL A 37 -7.77 -10.56 -2.50
N LEU A 38 -6.56 -10.80 -3.00
CA LEU A 38 -5.68 -11.83 -2.46
C LEU A 38 -5.22 -11.49 -1.03
N PHE A 39 -4.88 -10.23 -0.78
CA PHE A 39 -4.46 -9.76 0.55
C PHE A 39 -5.55 -10.02 1.58
N LYS A 40 -6.79 -9.60 1.30
CA LYS A 40 -7.95 -9.87 2.17
C LYS A 40 -8.20 -11.35 2.39
N PHE A 41 -8.02 -12.16 1.35
CA PHE A 41 -8.18 -13.61 1.48
C PHE A 41 -7.14 -14.20 2.44
N ILE A 42 -5.86 -13.80 2.34
CA ILE A 42 -4.78 -14.34 3.18
C ILE A 42 -4.87 -13.78 4.60
N PHE A 43 -4.95 -12.46 4.75
CA PHE A 43 -4.79 -11.76 6.03
C PHE A 43 -6.10 -11.40 6.73
N GLY A 44 -7.25 -11.43 6.06
CA GLY A 44 -8.55 -11.04 6.61
C GLY A 44 -9.48 -12.21 6.97
N SER A 45 -8.97 -13.44 7.07
CA SER A 45 -9.77 -14.63 7.33
C SER A 45 -9.64 -15.14 8.76
N GLU A 46 -10.77 -15.43 9.42
CA GLU A 46 -10.79 -16.04 10.75
C GLU A 46 -10.03 -17.37 10.80
N GLU A 47 -10.10 -18.18 9.74
CA GLU A 47 -9.42 -19.46 9.65
C GLU A 47 -7.90 -19.32 9.59
N ARG A 48 -7.41 -18.17 9.15
CA ARG A 48 -5.98 -17.87 8.93
C ARG A 48 -5.47 -16.72 9.80
N LYS A 49 -6.19 -16.37 10.85
CA LYS A 49 -5.82 -15.24 11.74
C LYS A 49 -4.41 -15.34 12.33
N HIS A 50 -3.87 -16.55 12.48
CA HIS A 50 -2.49 -16.76 12.94
C HIS A 50 -1.45 -16.13 11.99
N ILE A 51 -1.72 -16.06 10.68
CA ILE A 51 -0.87 -15.40 9.69
C ILE A 51 -0.80 -13.89 9.99
N THR A 52 -1.96 -13.30 10.21
CA THR A 52 -2.07 -11.86 10.52
C THR A 52 -1.48 -11.53 11.88
N ILE A 53 -1.69 -12.36 12.88
CA ILE A 53 -1.07 -12.21 14.21
C ILE A 53 0.46 -12.25 14.11
N ASP A 54 1.03 -13.19 13.36
CA ASP A 54 2.47 -13.29 13.16
C ASP A 54 3.04 -12.05 12.45
N PHE A 55 2.39 -11.62 11.36
CA PHE A 55 2.72 -10.39 10.64
C PHE A 55 2.71 -9.16 11.55
N LEU A 56 1.64 -8.98 12.33
CA LEU A 56 1.49 -7.85 13.25
C LEU A 56 2.54 -7.85 14.34
N ASN A 57 2.83 -9.00 14.94
CA ASN A 57 3.88 -9.13 15.94
C ASN A 57 5.26 -8.77 15.37
N ALA A 58 5.50 -9.11 14.10
CA ALA A 58 6.74 -8.75 13.42
C ALA A 58 6.84 -7.24 13.14
N VAL A 59 5.74 -6.59 12.67
CA VAL A 59 5.71 -5.17 12.32
C VAL A 59 5.74 -4.27 13.55
N LEU A 60 4.97 -4.63 14.58
CA LEU A 60 4.85 -3.87 15.82
C LEU A 60 5.95 -4.23 16.85
N GLU A 61 6.87 -5.13 16.48
CA GLU A 61 7.98 -5.60 17.32
C GLU A 61 7.50 -6.11 18.69
N ARG A 62 6.37 -6.85 18.68
CA ARG A 62 5.75 -7.38 19.92
C ARG A 62 6.18 -8.82 20.16
N GLU A 63 6.72 -9.06 21.35
CA GLU A 63 7.21 -10.38 21.78
C GLU A 63 6.85 -10.68 23.24
N GLY A 64 6.87 -11.97 23.60
CA GLY A 64 6.65 -12.41 24.96
C GLY A 64 5.29 -11.98 25.51
N ASN A 65 5.28 -11.21 26.59
CA ASN A 65 4.04 -10.74 27.22
C ASN A 65 3.30 -9.65 26.44
N SER A 66 4.00 -8.93 25.55
CA SER A 66 3.40 -7.91 24.67
C SER A 66 2.91 -8.47 23.35
N ALA A 67 3.22 -9.73 23.03
CA ALA A 67 2.80 -10.36 21.79
C ALA A 67 1.27 -10.40 21.69
N ILE A 68 0.76 -10.07 20.51
CA ILE A 68 -0.65 -10.19 20.14
C ILE A 68 -1.00 -11.68 20.15
N LYS A 69 -2.07 -12.03 20.82
CA LYS A 69 -2.54 -13.42 20.99
C LYS A 69 -3.83 -13.68 20.24
N GLU A 70 -4.68 -12.65 20.17
CA GLU A 70 -5.99 -12.76 19.55
C GLU A 70 -6.26 -11.57 18.62
N ILE A 71 -6.99 -11.84 17.56
CA ILE A 71 -7.50 -10.84 16.63
C ILE A 71 -8.93 -11.19 16.27
N GLU A 72 -9.80 -10.19 16.26
CA GLU A 72 -11.17 -10.28 15.82
C GLU A 72 -11.37 -9.37 14.61
N PHE A 73 -11.62 -9.96 13.44
CA PHE A 73 -11.92 -9.17 12.25
C PHE A 73 -13.32 -8.57 12.31
N ARG A 74 -13.46 -7.32 11.90
CA ARG A 74 -14.71 -6.60 11.89
C ARG A 74 -15.11 -6.21 10.47
N ASN A 75 -16.40 -6.30 10.18
CA ASN A 75 -16.91 -5.89 8.87
C ASN A 75 -16.87 -4.36 8.71
N VAL A 76 -16.26 -3.90 7.62
CA VAL A 76 -16.02 -2.50 7.32
C VAL A 76 -17.26 -1.77 6.79
N GLU A 77 -18.30 -2.50 6.36
CA GLU A 77 -19.51 -1.91 5.76
C GLU A 77 -20.30 -0.98 6.70
N PHE A 78 -20.08 -1.07 8.01
CA PHE A 78 -20.72 -0.18 8.99
C PHE A 78 -20.24 1.27 8.93
N MET A 79 -19.12 1.58 8.30
CA MET A 79 -18.60 2.95 8.17
C MET A 79 -19.29 3.75 7.05
N SER A 80 -19.90 3.06 6.09
CA SER A 80 -20.50 3.68 4.89
C SER A 80 -21.88 4.33 5.13
N GLN A 81 -22.57 4.00 6.21
CA GLN A 81 -23.97 4.43 6.40
C GLN A 81 -24.17 5.91 6.77
N ARG A 82 -23.11 6.66 7.10
CA ARG A 82 -23.22 8.07 7.51
C ARG A 82 -22.68 9.10 6.51
N TYR A 83 -21.93 8.66 5.49
CA TYR A 83 -21.35 9.58 4.49
C TYR A 83 -21.55 8.98 3.10
N GLU A 84 -22.60 9.44 2.41
CA GLU A 84 -23.05 8.93 1.10
C GLU A 84 -22.05 9.13 -0.05
N GLU A 85 -20.94 9.87 0.10
CA GLU A 85 -20.11 10.25 -1.03
C GLU A 85 -18.66 9.73 -1.05
N LYS A 86 -18.12 9.22 0.06
CA LYS A 86 -16.79 8.54 0.09
C LYS A 86 -16.75 7.52 1.21
N SER A 87 -17.36 6.36 0.99
CA SER A 87 -17.17 5.24 1.89
C SER A 87 -15.71 4.78 1.81
N ALA A 88 -14.94 5.11 2.84
CA ALA A 88 -13.62 4.49 3.02
C ALA A 88 -13.85 3.01 3.30
N ARG A 89 -13.48 2.18 2.35
CA ARG A 89 -13.50 0.73 2.53
C ARG A 89 -12.10 0.32 2.96
N LEU A 90 -11.92 0.11 4.25
CA LEU A 90 -10.67 -0.40 4.80
C LEU A 90 -10.38 -1.81 4.23
N ASP A 91 -9.10 -2.14 4.07
CA ASP A 91 -8.75 -3.47 3.57
C ASP A 91 -8.96 -4.51 4.67
N ILE A 92 -8.38 -4.32 5.85
CA ILE A 92 -8.58 -5.18 7.02
C ILE A 92 -8.76 -4.32 8.26
N PHE A 93 -9.93 -4.43 8.89
CA PHE A 93 -10.20 -3.81 10.17
C PHE A 93 -10.38 -4.89 11.26
N ALA A 94 -9.70 -4.72 12.38
CA ALA A 94 -9.71 -5.70 13.46
C ALA A 94 -9.58 -5.08 14.85
N ILE A 95 -9.90 -5.88 15.87
CA ILE A 95 -9.61 -5.60 17.28
C ILE A 95 -8.57 -6.61 17.76
N ILE A 96 -7.52 -6.11 18.41
CA ILE A 96 -6.41 -6.89 18.94
C ILE A 96 -6.57 -7.03 20.46
N ASP A 97 -6.56 -8.25 20.96
CA ASP A 97 -6.58 -8.61 22.39
C ASP A 97 -7.66 -7.83 23.19
N ASP A 98 -8.79 -7.49 22.56
CA ASP A 98 -9.88 -6.65 23.10
C ASP A 98 -9.44 -5.26 23.60
N LYS A 99 -8.28 -4.75 23.15
CA LYS A 99 -7.66 -3.54 23.70
C LYS A 99 -7.32 -2.49 22.69
N GLU A 100 -7.05 -2.87 21.45
CA GLU A 100 -6.57 -1.96 20.42
C GLU A 100 -7.32 -2.20 19.11
N ARG A 101 -7.47 -1.17 18.31
CA ARG A 101 -8.03 -1.21 16.97
C ARG A 101 -6.93 -1.17 15.96
N LEU A 102 -7.12 -1.92 14.91
CA LEU A 102 -6.15 -2.05 13.84
C LEU A 102 -6.82 -1.88 12.50
N ASP A 103 -6.16 -1.12 11.63
CA ASP A 103 -6.41 -1.06 10.21
C ASP A 103 -5.13 -1.43 9.46
N ILE A 104 -5.25 -2.32 8.45
CA ILE A 104 -4.14 -2.65 7.55
C ILE A 104 -4.59 -2.35 6.13
N GLU A 105 -3.86 -1.45 5.47
CA GLU A 105 -4.08 -1.02 4.10
C GLU A 105 -2.92 -1.43 3.20
N VAL A 106 -3.22 -1.93 2.00
CA VAL A 106 -2.23 -2.19 0.95
C VAL A 106 -2.43 -1.21 -0.20
N GLN A 107 -1.34 -0.53 -0.62
CA GLN A 107 -1.41 0.48 -1.66
C GLN A 107 -0.34 0.23 -2.73
N CYS A 108 -0.80 -0.11 -3.94
CA CYS A 108 0.08 -0.35 -5.09
C CYS A 108 0.36 0.91 -5.92
N ILE A 109 -0.43 1.97 -5.73
CA ILE A 109 -0.37 3.20 -6.52
C ILE A 109 -0.23 4.41 -5.59
N ASN A 110 0.73 5.29 -5.89
CA ASN A 110 0.88 6.55 -5.19
C ASN A 110 -0.04 7.62 -5.78
N HIS A 111 -1.13 7.93 -5.09
CA HIS A 111 -2.05 9.02 -5.44
C HIS A 111 -1.61 10.40 -4.90
N HIS A 112 -0.44 10.48 -4.25
CA HIS A 112 0.12 11.70 -3.63
C HIS A 112 -0.78 12.32 -2.55
N ASP A 113 -1.55 11.49 -1.83
CA ASP A 113 -2.47 11.89 -0.76
C ASP A 113 -2.37 11.02 0.50
N MET A 114 -1.35 10.17 0.59
CA MET A 114 -1.21 9.16 1.65
C MET A 114 -1.19 9.75 3.07
N GLU A 115 -0.61 10.93 3.28
CA GLU A 115 -0.59 11.59 4.60
C GLU A 115 -2.01 11.86 5.11
N LYS A 116 -2.82 12.46 4.25
CA LYS A 116 -4.20 12.83 4.58
C LYS A 116 -5.11 11.62 4.63
N ARG A 117 -4.89 10.68 3.72
CA ARG A 117 -5.67 9.44 3.62
C ARG A 117 -5.47 8.57 4.86
N SER A 118 -4.23 8.32 5.27
CA SER A 118 -3.93 7.52 6.46
C SER A 118 -4.50 8.14 7.73
N LEU A 119 -4.36 9.47 7.88
CA LEU A 119 -4.93 10.20 9.01
C LEU A 119 -6.46 10.15 9.00
N PHE A 120 -7.08 10.26 7.83
CA PHE A 120 -8.54 10.18 7.69
C PHE A 120 -9.06 8.78 8.08
N TYR A 121 -8.43 7.70 7.62
CA TYR A 121 -8.81 6.33 7.96
C TYR A 121 -8.60 6.06 9.45
N TRP A 122 -7.46 6.47 10.00
CA TRP A 122 -7.22 6.39 11.42
C TRP A 122 -8.32 7.13 12.23
N ALA A 123 -8.66 8.35 11.84
CA ALA A 123 -9.69 9.13 12.53
C ALA A 123 -11.08 8.48 12.46
N GLN A 124 -11.46 7.91 11.32
CA GLN A 124 -12.71 7.16 11.18
C GLN A 124 -12.72 5.93 12.08
N MET A 125 -11.64 5.15 12.10
CA MET A 125 -11.49 3.98 12.97
C MET A 125 -11.59 4.38 14.44
N PHE A 126 -10.93 5.47 14.84
CA PHE A 126 -10.96 5.98 16.21
C PHE A 126 -12.37 6.45 16.60
N LEU A 127 -13.08 7.22 15.73
CA LEU A 127 -14.44 7.69 15.98
C LEU A 127 -15.47 6.55 15.99
N HIS A 128 -15.29 5.54 15.16
CA HIS A 128 -16.14 4.35 15.19
C HIS A 128 -16.07 3.65 16.56
N SER A 129 -14.94 3.81 17.27
CA SER A 129 -14.80 3.31 18.63
C SER A 129 -15.80 3.90 19.61
N VAL A 130 -16.05 5.17 19.50
CA VAL A 130 -16.96 5.91 20.39
C VAL A 130 -18.40 5.44 20.21
N SER A 131 -18.79 5.07 18.98
CA SER A 131 -20.16 4.70 18.66
C SER A 131 -20.51 3.23 18.97
N LEU A 132 -19.54 2.32 18.91
CA LEU A 132 -19.74 0.88 19.18
C LEU A 132 -19.59 0.51 20.65
N MET A 133 -18.68 1.17 21.34
CA MET A 133 -18.54 1.04 22.77
C MET A 133 -19.44 2.10 23.38
N LYS A 134 -20.32 1.75 24.27
CA LYS A 134 -20.96 2.68 25.19
C LYS A 134 -19.87 3.23 26.11
N ALA A 135 -18.88 3.94 25.52
CA ALA A 135 -17.80 4.57 26.25
C ALA A 135 -18.45 5.62 27.17
N GLU A 136 -18.53 5.34 28.44
CA GLU A 136 -19.10 6.25 29.44
C GLU A 136 -18.14 7.40 29.73
N CYS A 137 -16.84 7.21 29.40
CA CYS A 137 -15.82 8.25 29.56
C CYS A 137 -14.68 8.16 28.52
N TYR A 138 -13.95 9.27 28.33
CA TYR A 138 -12.80 9.31 27.41
C TYR A 138 -11.66 8.34 27.77
N LYS A 139 -11.60 7.85 29.01
CA LYS A 139 -10.59 6.88 29.46
C LYS A 139 -10.80 5.50 28.85
N ASP A 140 -12.00 5.21 28.37
CA ASP A 140 -12.37 3.93 27.77
C ASP A 140 -12.08 3.88 26.25
N LEU A 141 -11.55 4.98 25.68
CA LEU A 141 -11.21 5.03 24.26
C LEU A 141 -10.00 4.15 23.99
N MET A 142 -10.20 3.18 23.10
CA MET A 142 -9.13 2.25 22.66
C MET A 142 -8.12 2.95 21.77
N PRO A 143 -6.83 2.65 21.91
CA PRO A 143 -5.82 2.97 20.93
C PRO A 143 -6.19 2.47 19.53
N ALA A 144 -5.75 3.20 18.53
CA ALA A 144 -5.99 2.89 17.12
C ALA A 144 -4.65 2.93 16.37
N ILE A 145 -4.36 1.84 15.66
CA ILE A 145 -3.12 1.62 14.91
C ILE A 145 -3.49 1.47 13.43
N ALA A 146 -2.96 2.34 12.58
CA ALA A 146 -3.08 2.21 11.14
C ALA A 146 -1.74 1.75 10.54
N ILE A 147 -1.75 0.66 9.78
CA ILE A 147 -0.58 0.11 9.08
C ILE A 147 -0.81 0.23 7.58
N ASN A 148 0.04 1.01 6.92
CA ASN A 148 -0.01 1.22 5.47
C ASN A 148 1.17 0.51 4.82
N ILE A 149 0.91 -0.53 4.02
CA ILE A 149 1.92 -1.26 3.24
C ILE A 149 1.94 -0.66 1.84
N LEU A 150 3.08 -0.08 1.44
CA LEU A 150 3.21 0.69 0.21
C LEU A 150 4.15 0.01 -0.79
N ASP A 151 3.71 -0.21 -2.04
CA ASP A 151 4.55 -0.71 -3.14
C ASP A 151 5.27 0.45 -3.89
N PHE A 152 5.51 1.56 -3.19
CA PHE A 152 6.22 2.73 -3.70
C PHE A 152 6.99 3.47 -2.61
N ASN A 153 8.00 4.26 -3.01
CA ASN A 153 8.69 5.17 -2.11
C ASN A 153 7.80 6.38 -1.82
N PHE A 154 7.58 6.65 -0.55
CA PHE A 154 6.67 7.69 -0.07
C PHE A 154 7.40 8.76 0.73
N LEU A 155 8.14 8.37 1.77
CA LEU A 155 8.86 9.29 2.64
C LEU A 155 10.27 9.56 2.12
N PRO A 156 10.86 10.75 2.36
CA PRO A 156 12.18 11.12 1.89
C PRO A 156 13.34 10.43 2.66
N PHE A 157 13.03 9.45 3.50
CA PHE A 157 14.00 8.74 4.32
C PHE A 157 14.36 7.40 3.68
N GLU A 158 15.62 6.95 3.87
CA GLU A 158 16.06 5.61 3.47
C GLU A 158 15.43 4.50 4.34
N LYS A 159 15.00 4.84 5.55
CA LYS A 159 14.38 3.89 6.48
C LYS A 159 13.09 3.32 5.88
N PRO A 160 12.94 1.98 5.78
CA PRO A 160 11.79 1.36 5.14
C PRO A 160 10.52 1.34 5.99
N HIS A 161 10.63 1.43 7.31
CA HIS A 161 9.52 1.49 8.26
C HIS A 161 9.56 2.77 9.05
N SER A 162 8.48 3.54 9.03
CA SER A 162 8.31 4.77 9.80
C SER A 162 7.02 4.71 10.61
N MET A 163 7.09 5.11 11.87
CA MET A 163 5.96 5.19 12.79
C MET A 163 5.75 6.63 13.23
N TYR A 164 4.53 7.10 13.12
CA TYR A 164 4.09 8.43 13.53
C TYR A 164 3.16 8.35 14.74
N SER A 165 3.35 9.27 15.66
CA SER A 165 2.55 9.46 16.87
C SER A 165 2.54 10.93 17.25
N LEU A 166 1.76 11.31 18.28
CA LEU A 166 1.68 12.70 18.75
C LEU A 166 2.77 12.99 19.79
N TYR A 167 3.65 13.93 19.47
CA TYR A 167 4.73 14.38 20.33
C TYR A 167 4.72 15.89 20.50
N ASP A 168 5.12 16.36 21.66
CA ASP A 168 5.56 17.74 21.86
C ASP A 168 6.87 17.95 21.09
N GLN A 169 6.94 19.05 20.32
CA GLN A 169 8.07 19.28 19.41
C GLN A 169 9.38 19.66 20.13
N GLU A 170 9.27 20.31 21.31
CA GLU A 170 10.44 20.79 22.04
C GLU A 170 10.98 19.71 22.98
N ASN A 171 10.08 19.06 23.73
CA ASN A 171 10.44 18.11 24.78
C ASN A 171 10.46 16.64 24.30
N MET A 172 10.04 16.38 23.05
CA MET A 172 9.87 15.04 22.52
C MET A 172 9.04 14.13 23.44
N HIS A 173 8.11 14.72 24.18
CA HIS A 173 7.20 14.01 25.07
C HIS A 173 6.01 13.48 24.27
N ARG A 174 5.76 12.19 24.33
CA ARG A 174 4.59 11.57 23.69
C ARG A 174 3.33 11.94 24.46
N LEU A 175 2.38 12.62 23.82
CA LEU A 175 1.14 13.08 24.43
C LEU A 175 0.25 11.91 24.86
N THR A 176 0.14 10.90 23.99
CA THR A 176 -0.77 9.77 24.17
C THR A 176 -0.32 8.57 23.33
N ASN A 177 -0.75 7.38 23.68
CA ASN A 177 -0.56 6.15 22.91
C ASN A 177 -1.76 5.77 22.04
N VAL A 178 -2.79 6.61 21.97
CA VAL A 178 -4.00 6.28 21.20
C VAL A 178 -3.81 6.39 19.69
N LEU A 179 -2.76 7.09 19.23
CA LEU A 179 -2.48 7.30 17.80
C LEU A 179 -1.15 6.68 17.42
N GLU A 180 -1.21 5.71 16.50
CA GLU A 180 -0.05 5.18 15.77
C GLU A 180 -0.40 5.01 14.30
N ILE A 181 0.44 5.55 13.41
CA ILE A 181 0.34 5.37 11.97
C ILE A 181 1.69 4.87 11.46
N HIS A 182 1.69 3.69 10.87
CA HIS A 182 2.87 3.03 10.32
C HIS A 182 2.84 3.09 8.80
N PHE A 183 4.01 3.38 8.20
CA PHE A 183 4.26 3.24 6.77
C PHE A 183 5.38 2.23 6.56
N LEU A 184 5.08 1.20 5.77
CA LEU A 184 5.98 0.13 5.40
C LEU A 184 6.23 0.23 3.89
N GLU A 185 7.37 0.79 3.50
CA GLU A 185 7.71 1.05 2.10
C GLU A 185 8.45 -0.15 1.53
N VAL A 186 7.71 -1.09 0.95
CA VAL A 186 8.22 -2.38 0.43
C VAL A 186 9.43 -2.23 -0.50
N PRO A 187 9.51 -1.23 -1.42
CA PRO A 187 10.67 -1.08 -2.29
C PRO A 187 12.00 -0.78 -1.58
N LYS A 188 11.96 -0.31 -0.32
CA LYS A 188 13.15 -0.02 0.49
C LYS A 188 13.69 -1.24 1.24
N PHE A 189 12.92 -2.33 1.31
CA PHE A 189 13.35 -3.60 1.92
C PHE A 189 14.10 -4.48 0.92
N GLY A 190 14.77 -5.53 1.41
CA GLY A 190 15.17 -6.66 0.58
C GLY A 190 16.61 -6.61 0.01
N LYS A 191 17.54 -5.92 0.69
CA LYS A 191 18.97 -5.90 0.27
C LYS A 191 19.89 -6.78 1.12
N LYS A 192 19.33 -7.56 2.06
CA LYS A 192 20.09 -8.41 2.98
C LYS A 192 19.94 -9.88 2.63
N PRO A 193 20.93 -10.74 2.96
CA PRO A 193 20.74 -12.18 2.97
C PRO A 193 19.58 -12.57 3.90
N ILE A 194 18.84 -13.62 3.55
CA ILE A 194 17.64 -14.07 4.30
C ILE A 194 17.98 -14.41 5.75
N GLU A 195 19.19 -14.91 6.01
CA GLU A 195 19.70 -15.25 7.33
C GLU A 195 19.81 -14.03 8.27
N GLU A 196 20.05 -12.86 7.70
CA GLU A 196 20.25 -11.60 8.43
C GLU A 196 18.97 -10.76 8.53
N MET A 197 17.87 -11.22 7.90
CA MET A 197 16.60 -10.52 7.90
C MET A 197 15.87 -10.70 9.24
N SER A 198 15.36 -9.59 9.80
CA SER A 198 14.38 -9.62 10.88
C SER A 198 13.06 -10.26 10.41
N ARG A 199 12.18 -10.64 11.34
CA ARG A 199 10.85 -11.17 11.00
C ARG A 199 10.06 -10.19 10.13
N MET A 200 10.09 -8.89 10.46
CA MET A 200 9.45 -7.85 9.65
C MET A 200 10.04 -7.79 8.24
N GLU A 201 11.38 -7.82 8.08
CA GLU A 201 12.04 -7.81 6.77
C GLU A 201 11.64 -9.02 5.92
N LYS A 202 11.47 -10.20 6.52
CA LYS A 202 10.98 -11.40 5.82
C LYS A 202 9.54 -11.23 5.33
N TRP A 203 8.66 -10.63 6.16
CA TRP A 203 7.30 -10.30 5.73
C TRP A 203 7.28 -9.27 4.60
N MET A 204 8.12 -8.22 4.69
CA MET A 204 8.22 -7.25 3.59
C MET A 204 8.76 -7.87 2.31
N THR A 205 9.64 -8.86 2.46
CA THR A 205 10.16 -9.66 1.35
C THR A 205 9.06 -10.50 0.70
N PHE A 206 8.13 -11.07 1.48
CA PHE A 206 6.92 -11.73 0.96
C PHE A 206 6.07 -10.79 0.09
N PHE A 207 5.89 -9.51 0.50
CA PHE A 207 5.14 -8.52 -0.27
C PHE A 207 5.89 -8.00 -1.51
N SER A 208 7.21 -8.17 -1.57
CA SER A 208 8.02 -7.64 -2.66
C SER A 208 7.79 -8.39 -3.96
N ARG A 209 7.60 -7.61 -5.06
CA ARG A 209 7.57 -8.16 -6.43
C ARG A 209 8.98 -8.46 -6.98
N LYS A 210 10.04 -8.03 -6.28
CA LYS A 210 11.42 -8.19 -6.74
C LYS A 210 11.96 -9.61 -6.53
N LEU A 211 11.29 -10.40 -5.68
CA LEU A 211 11.68 -11.76 -5.40
C LEU A 211 10.89 -12.73 -6.25
N ASN A 212 11.61 -13.69 -6.80
CA ASN A 212 11.01 -14.82 -7.48
C ASN A 212 10.42 -15.82 -6.46
N LEU A 213 9.62 -16.75 -6.97
CA LEU A 213 8.94 -17.75 -6.15
C LEU A 213 9.92 -18.59 -5.31
N ASN A 214 11.09 -18.95 -5.87
CA ASN A 214 12.09 -19.75 -5.15
C ASN A 214 12.60 -19.02 -3.89
N GLN A 215 12.85 -17.73 -3.97
CA GLN A 215 13.28 -16.93 -2.81
C GLN A 215 12.17 -16.82 -1.76
N LYS A 216 10.92 -16.68 -2.19
CA LYS A 216 9.75 -16.69 -1.26
C LYS A 216 9.62 -18.04 -0.57
N GLN A 217 9.84 -19.14 -1.29
CA GLN A 217 9.82 -20.49 -0.72
C GLN A 217 10.98 -20.71 0.27
N GLU A 218 12.17 -20.15 0.01
CA GLU A 218 13.30 -20.22 0.93
C GLU A 218 12.99 -19.55 2.28
N ILE A 219 12.31 -18.39 2.26
CA ILE A 219 11.83 -17.72 3.48
C ILE A 219 10.77 -18.58 4.17
N ALA A 220 9.85 -19.18 3.43
CA ALA A 220 8.81 -20.05 3.95
C ALA A 220 9.34 -21.27 4.68
N LEU A 221 10.52 -21.79 4.30
CA LEU A 221 11.19 -22.88 5.04
C LEU A 221 11.62 -22.48 6.46
N LYS A 222 11.81 -21.19 6.71
CA LYS A 222 12.27 -20.64 7.99
C LYS A 222 11.15 -20.02 8.83
N GLU A 223 10.05 -19.62 8.19
CA GLU A 223 8.92 -18.90 8.82
C GLU A 223 7.59 -19.60 8.49
N SER A 224 7.05 -20.32 9.46
CA SER A 224 5.82 -21.12 9.26
C SER A 224 4.62 -20.28 8.82
N ALA A 225 4.44 -19.08 9.37
CA ALA A 225 3.32 -18.21 9.00
C ALA A 225 3.43 -17.70 7.54
N ILE A 226 4.64 -17.48 7.03
CA ILE A 226 4.87 -17.12 5.62
C ILE A 226 4.62 -18.34 4.72
N LYS A 227 5.00 -19.55 5.17
CA LYS A 227 4.64 -20.78 4.48
C LYS A 227 3.12 -20.93 4.36
N ASP A 228 2.40 -20.71 5.45
CA ASP A 228 0.94 -20.80 5.46
C ASP A 228 0.30 -19.72 4.57
N ALA A 229 0.89 -18.52 4.49
CA ALA A 229 0.45 -17.47 3.58
C ALA A 229 0.64 -17.86 2.10
N LEU A 230 1.75 -18.50 1.74
CA LEU A 230 1.97 -19.04 0.39
C LEU A 230 0.97 -20.17 0.08
N SER A 231 0.76 -21.08 1.01
CA SER A 231 -0.23 -22.17 0.85
C SER A 231 -1.66 -21.63 0.72
N ALA A 232 -1.99 -20.54 1.42
CA ALA A 232 -3.28 -19.87 1.26
C ALA A 232 -3.43 -19.24 -0.14
N ALA A 233 -2.36 -18.67 -0.70
CA ALA A 233 -2.36 -18.19 -2.08
C ALA A 233 -2.58 -19.34 -3.08
N ASP A 234 -1.98 -20.50 -2.87
CA ASP A 234 -2.21 -21.69 -3.70
C ASP A 234 -3.69 -22.06 -3.71
N VAL A 235 -4.33 -22.14 -2.53
CA VAL A 235 -5.78 -22.42 -2.39
C VAL A 235 -6.63 -21.36 -3.09
N PHE A 236 -6.27 -20.07 -2.92
CA PHE A 236 -6.98 -18.96 -3.56
C PHE A 236 -7.03 -19.10 -5.09
N PHE A 237 -5.91 -19.44 -5.70
CA PHE A 237 -5.79 -19.54 -7.15
C PHE A 237 -6.41 -20.83 -7.74
N MET A 238 -6.77 -21.80 -6.91
CA MET A 238 -7.56 -22.95 -7.34
C MET A 238 -9.04 -22.61 -7.56
N ASP A 239 -9.55 -21.53 -6.99
CA ASP A 239 -10.91 -21.04 -7.20
C ASP A 239 -10.98 -20.15 -8.44
N ASP A 240 -11.72 -20.59 -9.45
CA ASP A 240 -11.88 -19.88 -10.72
C ASP A 240 -12.46 -18.46 -10.58
N LYS A 241 -13.32 -18.23 -9.58
CA LYS A 241 -13.92 -16.92 -9.33
C LYS A 241 -12.89 -15.98 -8.71
N ALA A 242 -12.20 -16.45 -7.67
CA ALA A 242 -11.14 -15.71 -7.00
C ALA A 242 -10.02 -15.34 -7.99
N PHE A 243 -9.62 -16.28 -8.83
CA PHE A 243 -8.66 -16.06 -9.90
C PHE A 243 -9.09 -14.94 -10.85
N ARG A 244 -10.34 -14.95 -11.34
CA ARG A 244 -10.86 -13.89 -12.21
C ARG A 244 -10.93 -12.53 -11.50
N GLU A 245 -11.32 -12.48 -10.24
CA GLU A 245 -11.35 -11.26 -9.45
C GLU A 245 -9.95 -10.67 -9.27
N TYR A 246 -8.96 -11.50 -8.96
CA TYR A 246 -7.56 -11.09 -8.87
C TYR A 246 -7.06 -10.43 -10.16
N PHE A 247 -7.28 -11.09 -11.31
CA PHE A 247 -6.84 -10.54 -12.59
C PHE A 247 -7.60 -9.29 -13.00
N ALA A 248 -8.89 -9.19 -12.71
CA ALA A 248 -9.67 -7.98 -12.95
C ALA A 248 -9.10 -6.79 -12.16
N ARG A 249 -8.72 -7.01 -10.90
CA ARG A 249 -8.07 -5.98 -10.08
C ARG A 249 -6.68 -5.63 -10.60
N GLN A 250 -5.90 -6.64 -10.97
CA GLN A 250 -4.55 -6.40 -11.52
C GLN A 250 -4.61 -5.60 -12.81
N SER A 251 -5.55 -5.92 -13.73
CA SER A 251 -5.77 -5.16 -14.96
C SER A 251 -6.18 -3.72 -14.67
N ALA A 252 -7.11 -3.49 -13.73
CA ALA A 252 -7.54 -2.14 -13.36
C ALA A 252 -6.38 -1.27 -12.83
N VAL A 253 -5.46 -1.86 -12.06
CA VAL A 253 -4.24 -1.18 -11.60
C VAL A 253 -3.31 -0.84 -12.76
N MET A 254 -3.16 -1.75 -13.73
CA MET A 254 -2.33 -1.54 -14.92
C MET A 254 -2.92 -0.44 -15.82
N ASP A 255 -4.22 -0.49 -16.09
CA ASP A 255 -4.93 0.52 -16.90
C ASP A 255 -4.79 1.91 -16.26
N TYR A 256 -5.06 2.03 -14.96
CA TYR A 256 -4.88 3.29 -14.25
C TYR A 256 -3.43 3.81 -14.33
N THR A 257 -2.44 2.93 -14.17
CA THR A 257 -1.03 3.31 -14.25
C THR A 257 -0.65 3.79 -15.65
N ALA A 258 -1.17 3.13 -16.70
CA ALA A 258 -0.96 3.52 -18.07
C ALA A 258 -1.60 4.89 -18.39
N ASP A 259 -2.85 5.11 -17.94
CA ASP A 259 -3.56 6.38 -18.11
C ASP A 259 -2.83 7.54 -17.43
N MET A 260 -2.36 7.33 -16.21
CA MET A 260 -1.58 8.33 -15.46
C MET A 260 -0.23 8.63 -16.13
N ALA A 261 0.44 7.62 -16.69
CA ALA A 261 1.68 7.80 -17.42
C ALA A 261 1.44 8.58 -18.71
N SER A 262 0.36 8.30 -19.45
CA SER A 262 -0.05 9.03 -20.65
C SER A 262 -0.35 10.50 -20.33
N ALA A 263 -1.21 10.76 -19.35
CA ALA A 263 -1.55 12.11 -18.93
C ALA A 263 -0.33 12.92 -18.47
N ARG A 264 0.63 12.29 -17.79
CA ARG A 264 1.88 12.93 -17.40
C ARG A 264 2.75 13.29 -18.60
N ASN A 265 2.88 12.38 -19.58
CA ASN A 265 3.64 12.64 -20.80
C ASN A 265 3.01 13.76 -21.62
N GLU A 266 1.69 13.73 -21.83
CA GLU A 266 0.95 14.79 -22.52
C GLU A 266 1.12 16.14 -21.83
N GLY A 267 1.00 16.18 -20.50
CA GLY A 267 1.22 17.41 -19.73
C GLY A 267 2.66 17.95 -19.82
N ARG A 268 3.65 17.04 -19.90
CA ARG A 268 5.05 17.42 -20.13
C ARG A 268 5.25 18.02 -21.55
N GLU A 269 4.74 17.36 -22.57
CA GLU A 269 4.84 17.83 -23.96
C GLU A 269 4.17 19.19 -24.15
N GLN A 270 2.96 19.36 -23.58
CA GLN A 270 2.26 20.65 -23.59
C GLN A 270 3.07 21.73 -22.85
N GLY A 271 3.70 21.38 -21.70
CA GLY A 271 4.55 22.29 -20.96
C GLY A 271 5.80 22.71 -21.73
N GLU A 272 6.46 21.78 -22.41
CA GLU A 272 7.61 22.03 -23.28
C GLU A 272 7.20 22.93 -24.48
N GLU A 273 6.09 22.66 -25.12
CA GLU A 273 5.58 23.47 -26.21
C GLU A 273 5.26 24.91 -25.76
N LYS A 274 4.59 25.07 -24.62
CA LYS A 274 4.30 26.39 -24.03
C LYS A 274 5.54 27.20 -23.75
N ILE A 275 6.58 26.59 -23.19
CA ILE A 275 7.84 27.30 -22.88
C ILE A 275 8.58 27.70 -24.16
N LEU A 276 8.59 26.84 -25.19
CA LEU A 276 9.21 27.15 -26.47
C LEU A 276 8.50 28.31 -27.18
N ARG A 277 7.15 28.31 -27.17
CA ARG A 277 6.35 29.45 -27.72
C ARG A 277 6.64 30.75 -26.95
N LEU A 278 6.81 30.69 -25.63
CA LEU A 278 7.15 31.87 -24.84
C LEU A 278 8.55 32.40 -25.16
N ILE A 279 9.53 31.51 -25.28
CA ILE A 279 10.88 31.88 -25.66
C ILE A 279 10.89 32.56 -27.04
N ASP A 280 10.20 32.00 -28.03
CA ASP A 280 10.07 32.59 -29.36
C ASP A 280 9.42 33.99 -29.32
N ALA A 281 8.34 34.16 -28.55
CA ALA A 281 7.68 35.44 -28.36
C ALA A 281 8.59 36.49 -27.74
N LEU A 282 9.39 36.10 -26.72
CA LEU A 282 10.37 36.98 -26.10
C LEU A 282 11.48 37.36 -27.07
N TYR A 283 11.99 36.46 -27.91
CA TYR A 283 12.93 36.78 -28.97
C TYR A 283 12.37 37.78 -29.97
N LYS A 284 11.13 37.56 -30.45
CA LYS A 284 10.46 38.45 -31.45
C LYS A 284 10.22 39.87 -30.91
N THR A 285 10.06 40.00 -29.55
CA THR A 285 9.79 41.28 -28.91
C THR A 285 11.04 41.94 -28.34
N GLY A 286 12.25 41.37 -28.53
CA GLY A 286 13.51 41.91 -28.04
C GLY A 286 13.72 41.81 -26.52
N ARG A 287 13.00 40.85 -25.87
CA ARG A 287 13.01 40.67 -24.40
C ARG A 287 13.79 39.40 -23.98
N GLN A 288 14.94 39.15 -24.61
CA GLN A 288 15.76 37.96 -24.35
C GLN A 288 16.28 37.92 -22.92
N ASP A 289 16.48 39.06 -22.26
CA ASP A 289 16.95 39.16 -20.88
C ASP A 289 15.92 38.54 -19.87
N ASP A 290 14.66 38.50 -20.24
CA ASP A 290 13.59 37.87 -19.44
C ASP A 290 13.67 36.35 -19.40
N ILE A 291 14.33 35.72 -20.38
CA ILE A 291 14.47 34.25 -20.47
C ILE A 291 15.18 33.70 -19.23
N THR A 292 16.18 34.40 -18.70
CA THR A 292 16.91 33.95 -17.51
C THR A 292 16.02 33.83 -16.26
N LYS A 293 14.96 34.64 -16.19
CA LYS A 293 14.03 34.68 -15.06
C LYS A 293 12.98 33.57 -15.16
N LEU A 294 12.73 33.00 -16.34
CA LEU A 294 11.71 31.97 -16.53
C LEU A 294 11.95 30.72 -15.68
N TYR A 295 13.22 30.43 -15.41
CA TYR A 295 13.60 29.27 -14.62
C TYR A 295 13.32 29.45 -13.11
N SER A 296 13.64 30.63 -12.58
CA SER A 296 13.62 30.88 -11.14
C SER A 296 12.33 31.51 -10.62
N ASP A 297 11.55 32.19 -11.47
CA ASP A 297 10.32 32.88 -11.08
C ASP A 297 9.10 32.35 -11.80
N LYS A 298 8.37 31.47 -11.08
CA LYS A 298 7.13 30.85 -11.58
C LYS A 298 6.03 31.91 -11.83
N THR A 299 5.89 32.89 -10.93
CA THR A 299 4.86 33.93 -11.04
C THR A 299 5.12 34.84 -12.23
N PHE A 300 6.37 35.22 -12.45
CA PHE A 300 6.79 35.98 -13.62
C PHE A 300 6.48 35.21 -14.91
N ARG A 301 6.80 33.93 -14.97
CA ARG A 301 6.50 33.07 -16.12
C ARG A 301 5.01 32.96 -16.40
N GLU A 302 4.18 32.79 -15.36
CA GLU A 302 2.72 32.73 -15.50
C GLU A 302 2.13 34.06 -16.02
N ASN A 303 2.68 35.20 -15.61
CA ASN A 303 2.28 36.51 -16.13
C ASN A 303 2.63 36.67 -17.60
N LEU A 304 3.82 36.21 -18.02
CA LEU A 304 4.21 36.23 -19.43
C LEU A 304 3.34 35.33 -20.31
N TYR A 305 2.93 34.14 -19.81
CA TYR A 305 1.97 33.31 -20.54
C TYR A 305 0.65 34.04 -20.81
N LYS A 306 0.17 34.82 -19.84
CA LYS A 306 -1.03 35.65 -19.99
C LYS A 306 -0.80 36.80 -20.97
N GLU A 307 0.34 37.51 -20.83
CA GLU A 307 0.71 38.65 -21.68
C GLU A 307 0.77 38.24 -23.16
N PHE A 308 1.39 37.09 -23.45
CA PHE A 308 1.54 36.58 -24.81
C PHE A 308 0.41 35.66 -25.28
N ASN A 309 -0.66 35.51 -24.45
CA ASN A 309 -1.83 34.65 -24.73
C ASN A 309 -1.44 33.20 -25.09
N ILE A 310 -0.46 32.65 -24.35
CA ILE A 310 -0.01 31.27 -24.51
C ILE A 310 -0.83 30.43 -23.53
N ILE A 311 -1.81 29.66 -24.03
CA ILE A 311 -2.76 28.84 -23.29
C ILE A 311 -2.23 27.40 -23.18
#